data_535e4117499523f8ead2c549937a51a4
#
_entry.id   535e4117499523f8ead2c549937a51a4
#
_cell.length_a   1.000
_cell.length_b   1.000
_cell.length_c   1.000
_cell.angle_alpha   90.00
_cell.angle_beta   90.00
_cell.angle_gamma   90.00
#
_symmetry.space_group_name_H-M   'P 1'
#
loop_
_entity.id
_entity.type
_entity.pdbx_description
1 polymer ?
#
loop_
_entity_poly.entity_id
_entity_poly.type
_entity_poly.pdbx_seq_one_letter_code
_entity_poly.pdbx_strand_id
1 'polypeptide(L)'
;ATAYNSRNLGNSEINTYVWDNTLTWMKTFGKHNLVAMVGHSIEKYKSRMLSGGAEEFPDEEVLINLGSGADSWADSDEAGNTLVSAIARVNYKYNNRYLATFTFRTDGSSKFGPDKRWGYFPSGALAWVISEEEFMSPLKLYIPYLKLRASVGKIGSQNLGNYDYISLMGAASYDGQPGTKPTSLGNPVLQWEETTSIDVGLDFGFFAVEHRRNGRFFNELLLCFCEVFGLSLDTRKRLETLRRVFLSFL
;
A
#
# COMPACT_ATOMS: atom_id res chain seq x y z
N ALA A 1 -5.42 -38.07 32.60
CA ALA A 1 -4.34 -37.43 31.87
C ALA A 1 -3.53 -36.66 32.92
N THR A 2 -2.30 -37.03 33.14
CA THR A 2 -1.32 -36.28 33.94
C THR A 2 -0.99 -35.03 33.12
N ALA A 3 -1.25 -33.84 33.69
CA ALA A 3 -0.81 -32.60 33.07
C ALA A 3 0.70 -32.50 33.30
N TYR A 4 1.46 -32.53 32.23
CA TYR A 4 2.89 -32.27 32.27
C TYR A 4 3.16 -30.78 32.24
N ASN A 5 4.15 -30.31 33.00
CA ASN A 5 4.65 -28.95 32.87
C ASN A 5 5.41 -28.81 31.54
N SER A 6 5.13 -27.73 30.82
CA SER A 6 5.78 -27.47 29.53
C SER A 6 6.28 -26.01 29.44
N ARG A 7 7.33 -25.81 28.66
CA ARG A 7 7.87 -24.48 28.38
C ARG A 7 8.25 -24.34 26.91
N ASN A 8 7.81 -23.23 26.32
CA ASN A 8 8.11 -22.87 24.95
C ASN A 8 8.86 -21.54 24.90
N LEU A 9 9.89 -21.47 24.08
CA LEU A 9 10.64 -20.24 23.78
C LEU A 9 10.66 -20.05 22.27
N GLY A 10 10.52 -18.80 21.85
CA GLY A 10 10.61 -18.41 20.44
C GLY A 10 11.41 -17.12 20.30
N ASN A 11 12.22 -17.06 19.26
CA ASN A 11 12.89 -15.85 18.82
C ASN A 11 12.54 -15.60 17.36
N SER A 12 12.10 -14.40 17.04
CA SER A 12 11.80 -13.98 15.68
C SER A 12 12.63 -12.75 15.35
N GLU A 13 13.36 -12.82 14.26
CA GLU A 13 14.17 -11.74 13.71
C GLU A 13 13.61 -11.35 12.34
N ILE A 14 13.23 -10.07 12.17
CA ILE A 14 12.75 -9.52 10.92
C ILE A 14 13.68 -8.40 10.50
N ASN A 15 14.26 -8.53 9.31
CA ASN A 15 15.12 -7.53 8.70
C ASN A 15 14.49 -7.05 7.39
N THR A 16 14.25 -5.74 7.30
CA THR A 16 13.80 -5.10 6.07
C THR A 16 14.84 -4.08 5.63
N TYR A 17 15.37 -4.27 4.43
CA TYR A 17 16.31 -3.36 3.80
C TYR A 17 15.60 -2.65 2.67
N VAL A 18 15.61 -1.31 2.70
CA VAL A 18 15.02 -0.48 1.65
C VAL A 18 16.11 0.44 1.11
N TRP A 19 16.23 0.48 -0.21
CA TRP A 19 17.12 1.38 -0.90
C TRP A 19 16.37 2.12 -2.00
N ASP A 20 16.13 3.41 -1.75
CA ASP A 20 15.37 4.30 -2.63
C ASP A 20 16.27 5.37 -3.20
N ASN A 21 16.13 5.61 -4.51
CA ASN A 21 16.76 6.75 -5.16
C ASN A 21 15.74 7.44 -6.07
N THR A 22 15.71 8.75 -6.00
CA THR A 22 14.85 9.58 -6.85
C THR A 22 15.63 10.75 -7.41
N LEU A 23 15.39 11.06 -8.67
CA LEU A 23 15.87 12.23 -9.35
C LEU A 23 14.68 13.07 -9.80
N THR A 24 14.64 14.31 -9.36
CA THR A 24 13.58 15.24 -9.72
C THR A 24 14.16 16.43 -10.48
N TRP A 25 13.58 16.73 -11.62
CA TRP A 25 13.90 17.90 -12.43
C TRP A 25 12.68 18.81 -12.47
N MET A 26 12.90 20.12 -12.23
CA MET A 26 11.86 21.13 -12.20
C MET A 26 12.24 22.29 -13.10
N LYS A 27 11.29 22.75 -13.92
CA LYS A 27 11.47 23.91 -14.78
C LYS A 27 10.18 24.70 -14.92
N THR A 28 10.30 26.01 -14.74
CA THR A 28 9.23 26.97 -15.01
C THR A 28 9.65 27.82 -16.20
N PHE A 29 8.77 27.98 -17.19
CA PHE A 29 8.95 28.82 -18.37
C PHE A 29 7.65 29.52 -18.71
N GLY A 30 7.62 30.83 -18.46
CA GLY A 30 6.41 31.64 -18.59
C GLY A 30 5.28 31.12 -17.69
N LYS A 31 4.16 30.74 -18.28
CA LYS A 31 2.98 30.20 -17.57
C LYS A 31 3.05 28.68 -17.36
N HIS A 32 4.09 28.02 -17.81
CA HIS A 32 4.26 26.58 -17.76
C HIS A 32 5.16 26.17 -16.59
N ASN A 33 4.72 25.22 -15.80
CA ASN A 33 5.53 24.60 -14.76
C ASN A 33 5.55 23.10 -14.99
N LEU A 34 6.74 22.53 -15.12
CA LEU A 34 6.97 21.11 -15.37
C LEU A 34 7.85 20.54 -14.27
N VAL A 35 7.40 19.45 -13.67
CA VAL A 35 8.15 18.64 -12.70
C VAL A 35 8.18 17.22 -13.22
N ALA A 36 9.37 16.72 -13.50
CA ALA A 36 9.60 15.33 -13.91
C ALA A 36 10.42 14.62 -12.83
N MET A 37 10.00 13.44 -12.46
CA MET A 37 10.65 12.59 -11.46
C MET A 37 10.83 11.19 -12.03
N VAL A 38 12.01 10.63 -11.83
CA VAL A 38 12.28 9.20 -12.01
C VAL A 38 12.89 8.65 -10.74
N GLY A 39 12.61 7.41 -10.45
CA GLY A 39 13.15 6.77 -9.26
C GLY A 39 13.13 5.26 -9.36
N HIS A 40 13.88 4.63 -8.49
CA HIS A 40 13.83 3.20 -8.29
C HIS A 40 13.89 2.89 -6.78
N SER A 41 13.31 1.75 -6.41
CA SER A 41 13.30 1.22 -5.05
C SER A 41 13.64 -0.27 -5.08
N ILE A 42 14.42 -0.69 -4.11
CA ILE A 42 14.67 -2.11 -3.86
C ILE A 42 14.34 -2.36 -2.40
N GLU A 43 13.40 -3.24 -2.15
CA GLU A 43 13.03 -3.70 -0.83
C GLU A 43 13.36 -5.18 -0.70
N LYS A 44 14.07 -5.54 0.36
CA LYS A 44 14.38 -6.92 0.71
C LYS A 44 13.90 -7.20 2.11
N TYR A 45 12.94 -8.08 2.22
CA TYR A 45 12.42 -8.61 3.48
C TYR A 45 13.04 -9.97 3.78
N LYS A 46 13.45 -10.19 5.02
CA LYS A 46 13.94 -11.46 5.50
C LYS A 46 13.45 -11.67 6.93
N SER A 47 12.83 -12.82 7.17
CA SER A 47 12.44 -13.25 8.50
C SER A 47 13.09 -14.57 8.84
N ARG A 48 13.48 -14.70 10.09
CA ARG A 48 13.98 -15.94 10.69
C ARG A 48 13.22 -16.17 11.98
N MET A 49 12.78 -17.37 12.17
CA MET A 49 12.13 -17.82 13.39
C MET A 49 12.87 -19.05 13.92
N LEU A 50 13.16 -19.01 15.20
CA LEU A 50 13.65 -20.15 15.96
C LEU A 50 12.69 -20.36 17.11
N SER A 51 12.16 -21.55 17.25
CA SER A 51 11.31 -21.95 18.36
C SER A 51 11.79 -23.26 18.94
N GLY A 52 11.56 -23.43 20.21
CA GLY A 52 11.87 -24.65 20.91
C GLY A 52 11.03 -24.80 22.16
N GLY A 53 10.80 -26.01 22.55
CA GLY A 53 10.04 -26.33 23.75
C GLY A 53 10.56 -27.56 24.43
N ALA A 54 10.18 -27.73 25.66
CA ALA A 54 10.43 -28.96 26.42
C ALA A 54 9.26 -29.22 27.37
N GLU A 55 9.06 -30.47 27.70
CA GLU A 55 8.05 -30.97 28.63
C GLU A 55 8.72 -31.82 29.72
N GLU A 56 7.98 -32.20 30.76
CA GLU A 56 8.42 -33.03 31.84
C GLU A 56 9.68 -32.50 32.58
N PHE A 57 9.56 -31.25 33.06
CA PHE A 57 10.61 -30.69 33.90
C PHE A 57 10.58 -31.31 35.29
N PRO A 58 11.78 -31.60 35.88
CA PRO A 58 11.88 -32.16 37.22
C PRO A 58 11.50 -31.20 38.33
N ASP A 59 11.44 -29.89 37.99
CA ASP A 59 11.10 -28.81 38.91
C ASP A 59 10.48 -27.63 38.13
N GLU A 60 9.52 -26.94 38.71
CA GLU A 60 8.83 -25.82 38.06
C GLU A 60 9.50 -24.46 38.34
N GLU A 61 10.38 -24.36 39.32
CA GLU A 61 10.95 -23.09 39.76
C GLU A 61 12.46 -22.96 39.45
N VAL A 62 13.23 -24.01 39.56
CA VAL A 62 14.72 -23.97 39.51
C VAL A 62 15.24 -24.46 38.15
N LEU A 63 14.81 -25.64 37.72
CA LEU A 63 15.31 -26.28 36.50
C LEU A 63 14.39 -25.97 35.28
N ILE A 64 14.28 -24.69 34.95
CA ILE A 64 13.37 -24.17 33.93
C ILE A 64 13.98 -23.94 32.53
N ASN A 65 15.29 -24.28 32.37
CA ASN A 65 15.95 -24.22 31.07
C ASN A 65 15.45 -25.37 30.17
N LEU A 66 15.24 -25.12 28.86
CA LEU A 66 14.72 -26.15 27.94
C LEU A 66 15.50 -27.45 27.96
N GLY A 67 16.82 -27.40 28.17
CA GLY A 67 17.67 -28.58 28.28
C GLY A 67 17.47 -29.40 29.57
N SER A 68 16.62 -28.95 30.50
CA SER A 68 16.31 -29.69 31.76
C SER A 68 15.01 -30.52 31.63
N GLY A 69 14.23 -30.33 30.59
CA GLY A 69 13.05 -31.15 30.29
C GLY A 69 13.45 -32.49 29.66
N ALA A 70 12.63 -33.53 29.88
CA ALA A 70 12.89 -34.88 29.34
C ALA A 70 12.61 -34.93 27.83
N ASP A 71 11.50 -34.34 27.38
CA ASP A 71 11.16 -34.26 25.97
C ASP A 71 11.36 -32.83 25.45
N SER A 72 12.34 -32.66 24.56
CA SER A 72 12.66 -31.37 23.97
C SER A 72 12.57 -31.41 22.45
N TRP A 73 12.15 -30.30 21.87
CA TRP A 73 12.05 -30.09 20.43
C TRP A 73 12.60 -28.71 20.05
N ALA A 74 13.04 -28.59 18.80
CA ALA A 74 13.42 -27.32 18.20
C ALA A 74 12.94 -27.29 16.77
N ASP A 75 12.50 -26.11 16.33
CA ASP A 75 12.08 -25.85 14.98
C ASP A 75 12.59 -24.48 14.51
N SER A 76 12.86 -24.35 13.21
CA SER A 76 13.31 -23.10 12.63
C SER A 76 12.74 -22.90 11.25
N ASP A 77 12.37 -21.67 10.95
CA ASP A 77 11.89 -21.25 9.64
C ASP A 77 12.62 -20.00 9.17
N GLU A 78 12.85 -19.93 7.86
CA GLU A 78 13.42 -18.76 7.20
C GLU A 78 12.60 -18.45 5.96
N ALA A 79 12.09 -17.22 5.88
CA ALA A 79 11.35 -16.73 4.72
C ALA A 79 11.87 -15.38 4.29
N GLY A 80 11.71 -15.07 3.00
CA GLY A 80 12.10 -13.78 2.47
C GLY A 80 11.53 -13.51 1.10
N ASN A 81 11.44 -12.21 0.79
CA ASN A 81 11.06 -11.75 -0.53
C ASN A 81 11.81 -10.48 -0.90
N THR A 82 11.82 -10.19 -2.19
CA THR A 82 12.43 -8.99 -2.76
C THR A 82 11.44 -8.33 -3.69
N LEU A 83 11.29 -7.02 -3.56
CA LEU A 83 10.50 -6.16 -4.44
C LEU A 83 11.44 -5.14 -5.08
N VAL A 84 11.43 -5.06 -6.41
CA VAL A 84 12.16 -4.06 -7.18
C VAL A 84 11.15 -3.20 -7.92
N SER A 85 11.23 -1.90 -7.76
CA SER A 85 10.29 -0.95 -8.34
C SER A 85 11.02 0.10 -9.15
N ALA A 86 10.41 0.52 -10.26
CA ALA A 86 10.81 1.72 -10.99
C ALA A 86 9.59 2.63 -11.17
N ILE A 87 9.79 3.93 -11.02
CA ILE A 87 8.73 4.93 -11.12
C ILE A 87 9.17 6.09 -12.00
N ALA A 88 8.27 6.56 -12.84
CA ALA A 88 8.40 7.83 -13.56
C ALA A 88 7.12 8.63 -13.35
N ARG A 89 7.25 9.92 -13.04
CA ARG A 89 6.12 10.83 -12.85
C ARG A 89 6.39 12.16 -13.53
N VAL A 90 5.38 12.68 -14.21
CA VAL A 90 5.40 14.01 -14.80
C VAL A 90 4.19 14.78 -14.28
N ASN A 91 4.45 15.93 -13.67
CA ASN A 91 3.43 16.89 -13.29
C ASN A 91 3.58 18.12 -14.16
N TYR A 92 2.52 18.50 -14.81
CA TYR A 92 2.46 19.68 -15.64
C TYR A 92 1.38 20.63 -15.14
N LYS A 93 1.70 21.91 -15.05
CA LYS A 93 0.78 22.95 -14.65
C LYS A 93 0.88 24.12 -15.64
N TYR A 94 -0.25 24.55 -16.16
CA TYR A 94 -0.36 25.70 -17.04
C TYR A 94 -1.19 26.81 -16.38
N ASN A 95 -0.57 27.99 -16.28
CA ASN A 95 -1.18 29.22 -15.76
C ASN A 95 -1.90 29.05 -14.39
N ASN A 96 -1.47 28.10 -13.56
CA ASN A 96 -2.13 27.70 -12.32
C ASN A 96 -3.60 27.22 -12.46
N ARG A 97 -4.10 27.07 -13.68
CA ARG A 97 -5.50 26.71 -14.00
C ARG A 97 -5.63 25.24 -14.37
N TYR A 98 -4.74 24.74 -15.23
CA TYR A 98 -4.81 23.38 -15.76
C TYR A 98 -3.65 22.58 -15.21
N LEU A 99 -3.97 21.45 -14.59
CA LEU A 99 -2.97 20.54 -14.01
C LEU A 99 -3.14 19.16 -14.65
N ALA A 100 -2.04 18.56 -15.01
CA ALA A 100 -1.99 17.19 -15.50
C ALA A 100 -0.88 16.44 -14.77
N THR A 101 -1.16 15.22 -14.37
CA THR A 101 -0.18 14.30 -13.78
C THR A 101 -0.24 12.98 -14.53
N PHE A 102 0.92 12.48 -14.90
CA PHE A 102 1.07 11.13 -15.41
C PHE A 102 2.09 10.39 -14.55
N THR A 103 1.77 9.17 -14.14
CA THR A 103 2.67 8.31 -13.39
C THR A 103 2.70 6.93 -14.04
N PHE A 104 3.89 6.41 -14.20
CA PHE A 104 4.10 5.02 -14.61
C PHE A 104 4.96 4.34 -13.56
N ARG A 105 4.49 3.21 -13.04
CA ARG A 105 5.20 2.38 -12.08
C ARG A 105 5.26 0.95 -12.60
N THR A 106 6.40 0.32 -12.44
CA THR A 106 6.57 -1.10 -12.68
C THR A 106 7.23 -1.72 -11.45
N ASP A 107 6.68 -2.85 -11.02
CA ASP A 107 7.12 -3.57 -9.83
C ASP A 107 7.41 -5.03 -10.17
N GLY A 108 8.58 -5.50 -9.76
CA GLY A 108 8.99 -6.89 -9.89
C GLY A 108 9.12 -7.55 -8.52
N SER A 109 8.29 -8.56 -8.24
CA SER A 109 8.27 -9.25 -6.95
C SER A 109 8.73 -10.70 -7.08
N SER A 110 9.59 -11.13 -6.15
CA SER A 110 10.02 -12.52 -6.04
C SER A 110 8.94 -13.47 -5.53
N LYS A 111 7.77 -12.96 -5.11
CA LYS A 111 6.62 -13.77 -4.73
C LYS A 111 5.93 -14.43 -5.92
N PHE A 112 6.21 -13.96 -7.13
CA PHE A 112 5.66 -14.50 -8.38
C PHE A 112 6.71 -15.29 -9.16
N GLY A 113 6.24 -16.21 -9.99
CA GLY A 113 7.07 -16.97 -10.90
C GLY A 113 7.80 -16.07 -11.91
N PRO A 114 8.89 -16.56 -12.53
CA PRO A 114 9.75 -15.75 -13.42
C PRO A 114 8.98 -15.01 -14.53
N ASP A 115 7.99 -15.66 -15.12
CA ASP A 115 7.23 -15.12 -16.27
C ASP A 115 6.15 -14.10 -15.88
N LYS A 116 5.75 -14.07 -14.58
CA LYS A 116 4.67 -13.21 -14.05
C LYS A 116 5.13 -12.23 -12.97
N ARG A 117 6.43 -12.09 -12.82
CA ARG A 117 7.07 -11.31 -11.77
C ARG A 117 6.80 -9.81 -11.88
N TRP A 118 6.70 -9.29 -13.10
CA TRP A 118 6.58 -7.86 -13.35
C TRP A 118 5.13 -7.42 -13.55
N GLY A 119 4.72 -6.40 -12.77
CA GLY A 119 3.47 -5.67 -12.92
C GLY A 119 3.70 -4.27 -13.48
N TYR A 120 2.70 -3.71 -14.18
CA TYR A 120 2.74 -2.39 -14.80
C TYR A 120 1.53 -1.57 -14.39
N PHE A 121 1.76 -0.43 -13.76
CA PHE A 121 0.73 0.36 -13.08
C PHE A 121 0.75 1.81 -13.57
N PRO A 122 0.18 2.09 -14.76
CA PRO A 122 0.01 3.45 -15.25
C PRO A 122 -1.11 4.16 -14.50
N SER A 123 -0.95 5.48 -14.28
CA SER A 123 -2.02 6.34 -13.79
C SER A 123 -1.93 7.73 -14.40
N GLY A 124 -3.08 8.38 -14.53
CA GLY A 124 -3.21 9.74 -15.04
C GLY A 124 -4.24 10.53 -14.26
N ALA A 125 -4.00 11.80 -14.07
CA ALA A 125 -4.93 12.71 -13.44
C ALA A 125 -4.93 14.05 -14.16
N LEU A 126 -6.13 14.66 -14.27
CA LEU A 126 -6.34 16.01 -14.77
C LEU A 126 -7.09 16.82 -13.72
N ALA A 127 -6.74 18.09 -13.60
CA ALA A 127 -7.51 19.00 -12.78
C ALA A 127 -7.61 20.38 -13.43
N TRP A 128 -8.75 21.01 -13.24
CA TRP A 128 -9.04 22.35 -13.72
C TRP A 128 -9.46 23.23 -12.55
N VAL A 129 -8.67 24.28 -12.29
CA VAL A 129 -8.97 25.28 -11.25
C VAL A 129 -9.85 26.33 -11.87
N ILE A 130 -11.17 26.12 -11.82
CA ILE A 130 -12.20 26.96 -12.46
C ILE A 130 -12.20 28.36 -11.83
N SER A 131 -11.94 28.46 -10.52
CA SER A 131 -11.90 29.76 -9.81
C SER A 131 -10.81 30.70 -10.32
N GLU A 132 -9.79 30.20 -11.04
CA GLU A 132 -8.75 31.05 -11.64
C GLU A 132 -9.09 31.52 -13.07
N GLU A 133 -10.25 31.15 -13.59
CA GLU A 133 -10.72 31.62 -14.89
C GLU A 133 -11.30 33.06 -14.80
N GLU A 134 -11.16 33.83 -15.89
CA GLU A 134 -11.59 35.22 -15.91
C GLU A 134 -13.11 35.38 -15.75
N PHE A 135 -13.90 34.42 -16.26
CA PHE A 135 -15.35 34.43 -16.10
C PHE A 135 -15.80 34.22 -14.66
N MET A 136 -14.95 33.66 -13.80
CA MET A 136 -15.25 33.47 -12.37
C MET A 136 -14.92 34.71 -11.51
N SER A 137 -14.28 35.74 -12.07
CA SER A 137 -13.91 36.95 -11.32
C SER A 137 -15.08 37.58 -10.54
N PRO A 138 -16.29 37.71 -11.06
CA PRO A 138 -17.43 38.27 -10.31
C PRO A 138 -17.91 37.37 -9.17
N LEU A 139 -17.67 36.06 -9.27
CA LEU A 139 -18.11 35.07 -8.31
C LEU A 139 -17.04 34.74 -7.27
N LYS A 140 -15.79 35.20 -7.42
CA LYS A 140 -14.67 34.94 -6.47
C LYS A 140 -14.97 35.36 -5.05
N LEU A 141 -15.83 36.38 -4.85
CA LEU A 141 -16.24 36.82 -3.52
C LEU A 141 -17.06 35.75 -2.78
N TYR A 142 -17.87 34.99 -3.52
CA TYR A 142 -18.77 33.99 -2.97
C TYR A 142 -18.18 32.58 -3.06
N ILE A 143 -17.43 32.29 -4.13
CA ILE A 143 -16.79 31.00 -4.40
C ILE A 143 -15.29 31.28 -4.67
N PRO A 144 -14.49 31.49 -3.63
CA PRO A 144 -13.07 31.83 -3.78
C PRO A 144 -12.26 30.68 -4.36
N TYR A 145 -12.73 29.44 -4.23
CA TYR A 145 -12.04 28.26 -4.75
C TYR A 145 -13.04 27.28 -5.37
N LEU A 146 -12.78 26.90 -6.62
CA LEU A 146 -13.51 25.86 -7.33
C LEU A 146 -12.56 25.11 -8.25
N LYS A 147 -12.46 23.78 -8.04
CA LYS A 147 -11.57 22.92 -8.82
C LYS A 147 -12.27 21.60 -9.14
N LEU A 148 -12.28 21.24 -10.41
CA LEU A 148 -12.70 19.93 -10.90
C LEU A 148 -11.45 19.06 -11.08
N ARG A 149 -11.52 17.78 -10.67
CA ARG A 149 -10.45 16.81 -10.85
C ARG A 149 -11.00 15.47 -11.34
N ALA A 150 -10.20 14.78 -12.12
CA ALA A 150 -10.48 13.42 -12.55
C ALA A 150 -9.18 12.64 -12.62
N SER A 151 -9.22 11.38 -12.21
CA SER A 151 -8.08 10.48 -12.28
C SER A 151 -8.49 9.08 -12.67
N VAL A 152 -7.57 8.38 -13.30
CA VAL A 152 -7.66 6.96 -13.61
C VAL A 152 -6.31 6.32 -13.33
N GLY A 153 -6.32 5.13 -12.74
CA GLY A 153 -5.08 4.43 -12.45
C GLY A 153 -5.27 2.94 -12.22
N LYS A 154 -4.19 2.21 -12.44
CA LYS A 154 -4.06 0.82 -12.05
C LYS A 154 -3.20 0.71 -10.80
N ILE A 155 -3.61 -0.16 -9.88
CA ILE A 155 -2.89 -0.50 -8.65
C ILE A 155 -2.73 -2.01 -8.63
N GLY A 156 -1.52 -2.48 -8.30
CA GLY A 156 -1.22 -3.90 -8.12
C GLY A 156 -1.13 -4.27 -6.63
N SER A 157 -1.57 -5.48 -6.31
CA SER A 157 -1.41 -6.10 -5.01
C SER A 157 -0.60 -7.39 -5.13
N GLN A 158 0.34 -7.58 -4.21
CA GLN A 158 1.14 -8.80 -4.04
C GLN A 158 0.80 -9.50 -2.71
N ASN A 159 -0.44 -9.45 -2.27
CA ASN A 159 -0.87 -10.06 -1.01
C ASN A 159 -0.95 -11.60 -1.11
N LEU A 160 0.23 -12.20 -1.28
CA LEU A 160 0.47 -13.64 -1.42
C LEU A 160 1.54 -14.06 -0.44
N GLY A 161 1.56 -15.35 -0.10
CA GLY A 161 2.66 -15.96 0.64
C GLY A 161 3.97 -15.94 -0.15
N ASN A 162 5.07 -16.16 0.56
CA ASN A 162 6.35 -16.40 -0.10
C ASN A 162 6.33 -17.80 -0.72
N TYR A 163 6.84 -17.92 -1.95
CA TYR A 163 7.00 -19.21 -2.65
C TYR A 163 5.69 -19.92 -3.06
N ASP A 164 4.51 -19.29 -3.00
CA ASP A 164 3.22 -19.90 -3.40
C ASP A 164 3.18 -20.32 -4.87
N TYR A 165 4.11 -19.83 -5.69
CA TYR A 165 4.21 -20.21 -7.10
C TYR A 165 4.94 -21.54 -7.34
N ILE A 166 5.62 -22.11 -6.32
CA ILE A 166 6.33 -23.39 -6.40
C ILE A 166 5.78 -24.39 -5.39
N SER A 167 5.89 -25.67 -5.72
CA SER A 167 5.57 -26.74 -4.77
C SER A 167 6.69 -26.89 -3.75
N LEU A 168 6.33 -26.85 -2.47
CA LEU A 168 7.28 -27.03 -1.38
C LEU A 168 7.26 -28.48 -0.89
N MET A 169 8.43 -28.95 -0.52
CA MET A 169 8.66 -30.27 0.06
C MET A 169 9.05 -30.10 1.53
N GLY A 170 8.44 -30.87 2.39
CA GLY A 170 8.77 -30.89 3.82
C GLY A 170 9.30 -32.26 4.25
N ALA A 171 9.96 -32.29 5.40
CA ALA A 171 10.41 -33.54 6.00
C ALA A 171 9.23 -34.46 6.32
N ALA A 172 9.42 -35.72 6.12
CA ALA A 172 8.49 -36.77 6.50
C ALA A 172 9.27 -37.99 6.98
N SER A 173 8.64 -38.80 7.83
CA SER A 173 9.18 -40.09 8.23
C SER A 173 8.20 -41.17 7.81
N TYR A 174 8.72 -42.24 7.25
CA TYR A 174 7.98 -43.45 6.95
C TYR A 174 8.70 -44.66 7.56
N ASP A 175 8.02 -45.35 8.44
CA ASP A 175 8.57 -46.48 9.17
C ASP A 175 9.95 -46.19 9.81
N GLY A 176 10.09 -45.01 10.48
CA GLY A 176 11.34 -44.54 11.11
C GLY A 176 12.43 -44.08 10.15
N GLN A 177 12.22 -44.16 8.82
CA GLN A 177 13.15 -43.66 7.80
C GLN A 177 12.85 -42.22 7.41
N PRO A 178 13.89 -41.35 7.40
CA PRO A 178 13.71 -39.97 6.96
C PRO A 178 13.38 -39.89 5.45
N GLY A 179 12.42 -39.05 5.10
CA GLY A 179 11.98 -38.84 3.74
C GLY A 179 11.42 -37.43 3.55
N THR A 180 10.84 -37.19 2.38
CA THR A 180 10.18 -35.91 2.08
C THR A 180 8.79 -36.14 1.50
N LYS A 181 7.88 -35.22 1.79
CA LYS A 181 6.53 -35.18 1.20
C LYS A 181 6.21 -33.78 0.70
N PRO A 182 5.35 -33.62 -0.31
CA PRO A 182 4.81 -32.31 -0.68
C PRO A 182 4.04 -31.70 0.50
N THR A 183 4.34 -30.45 0.83
CA THR A 183 3.65 -29.66 1.86
C THR A 183 2.73 -28.61 1.27
N SER A 184 3.02 -28.14 0.06
CA SER A 184 2.17 -27.25 -0.71
C SER A 184 2.18 -27.58 -2.19
N LEU A 185 1.09 -27.26 -2.89
CA LEU A 185 1.02 -27.30 -4.34
C LEU A 185 1.27 -25.88 -4.86
N GLY A 186 2.32 -25.70 -5.65
CA GLY A 186 2.65 -24.42 -6.28
C GLY A 186 1.68 -24.09 -7.41
N ASN A 187 1.43 -22.80 -7.59
CA ASN A 187 0.70 -22.29 -8.73
C ASN A 187 1.60 -21.37 -9.58
N PRO A 188 2.23 -21.87 -10.66
CA PRO A 188 3.19 -21.11 -11.46
C PRO A 188 2.56 -19.97 -12.26
N VAL A 189 1.22 -19.93 -12.39
CA VAL A 189 0.49 -18.86 -13.09
C VAL A 189 0.04 -17.72 -12.20
N LEU A 190 0.44 -17.73 -10.92
CA LEU A 190 0.19 -16.61 -10.01
C LEU A 190 0.76 -15.31 -10.59
N GLN A 191 -0.07 -14.27 -10.59
CA GLN A 191 0.26 -12.95 -11.13
C GLN A 191 -0.29 -11.85 -10.22
N TRP A 192 0.12 -10.61 -10.48
CA TRP A 192 -0.37 -9.44 -9.79
C TRP A 192 -1.90 -9.36 -9.84
N GLU A 193 -2.51 -9.11 -8.70
CA GLU A 193 -3.90 -8.70 -8.63
C GLU A 193 -3.99 -7.23 -9.00
N GLU A 194 -4.69 -6.91 -10.08
CA GLU A 194 -4.78 -5.56 -10.61
C GLU A 194 -6.17 -4.97 -10.34
N THR A 195 -6.18 -3.79 -9.73
CA THR A 195 -7.40 -3.00 -9.55
C THR A 195 -7.28 -1.72 -10.36
N THR A 196 -8.31 -1.44 -11.17
CA THR A 196 -8.43 -0.16 -11.89
C THR A 196 -9.42 0.72 -11.14
N SER A 197 -8.98 1.93 -10.76
CA SER A 197 -9.85 2.94 -10.15
C SER A 197 -10.01 4.14 -11.07
N ILE A 198 -11.21 4.72 -11.05
CA ILE A 198 -11.55 5.97 -11.72
C ILE A 198 -12.18 6.86 -10.66
N ASP A 199 -11.64 8.05 -10.48
CA ASP A 199 -12.10 9.01 -9.49
C ASP A 199 -12.41 10.33 -10.16
N VAL A 200 -13.56 10.94 -9.80
CA VAL A 200 -13.92 12.29 -10.19
C VAL A 200 -14.28 13.06 -8.93
N GLY A 201 -13.73 14.26 -8.78
CA GLY A 201 -13.94 15.06 -7.58
C GLY A 201 -14.13 16.53 -7.93
N LEU A 202 -14.91 17.22 -7.11
CA LEU A 202 -15.13 18.65 -7.13
C LEU A 202 -14.72 19.22 -5.78
N ASP A 203 -13.70 20.08 -5.79
CA ASP A 203 -13.24 20.79 -4.61
C ASP A 203 -13.79 22.20 -4.67
N PHE A 204 -14.48 22.67 -3.63
CA PHE A 204 -15.03 24.03 -3.60
C PHE A 204 -14.88 24.65 -2.21
N GLY A 205 -14.74 25.97 -2.20
CA GLY A 205 -14.71 26.78 -0.98
C GLY A 205 -15.84 27.81 -1.02
N PHE A 206 -16.57 27.95 0.08
CA PHE A 206 -17.56 29.00 0.28
C PHE A 206 -17.05 29.98 1.34
N PHE A 207 -17.26 31.27 1.07
CA PHE A 207 -17.08 32.40 1.98
C PHE A 207 -15.69 32.56 2.64
N ALA A 208 -15.05 33.66 2.32
CA ALA A 208 -14.09 34.27 3.23
C ALA A 208 -14.89 35.09 4.27
N VAL A 209 -15.03 34.60 5.49
CA VAL A 209 -15.58 35.38 6.59
C VAL A 209 -14.46 36.25 7.15
N GLU A 210 -14.51 37.54 6.82
CA GLU A 210 -13.60 38.51 7.42
C GLU A 210 -14.10 38.84 8.82
N HIS A 211 -13.48 38.26 9.85
CA HIS A 211 -13.80 38.53 11.25
C HIS A 211 -12.85 39.58 11.79
N ARG A 212 -13.39 40.76 12.16
CA ARG A 212 -12.62 41.83 12.82
C ARG A 212 -12.67 41.61 14.34
N ARG A 213 -11.60 41.15 14.93
CA ARG A 213 -11.47 41.03 16.39
C ARG A 213 -10.25 41.86 16.84
N ASN A 214 -10.49 42.83 17.73
CA ASN A 214 -9.45 43.69 18.35
C ASN A 214 -8.53 44.43 17.37
N GLY A 215 -9.08 44.99 16.26
CA GLY A 215 -8.31 45.79 15.34
C GLY A 215 -7.33 45.06 14.44
N ARG A 216 -7.28 43.73 14.49
CA ARG A 216 -6.53 42.87 13.58
C ARG A 216 -7.48 42.13 12.64
N PHE A 217 -7.10 42.05 11.36
CA PHE A 217 -7.81 41.27 10.36
C PHE A 217 -7.34 39.81 10.46
N PHE A 218 -8.26 38.89 10.72
CA PHE A 218 -8.02 37.45 10.58
C PHE A 218 -8.84 36.96 9.38
N ASN A 219 -8.15 36.53 8.33
CA ASN A 219 -8.77 35.78 7.25
C ASN A 219 -8.84 34.32 7.68
N GLU A 220 -9.96 33.87 8.24
CA GLU A 220 -10.26 32.46 8.36
C GLU A 220 -10.92 31.98 7.08
N LEU A 221 -10.13 31.32 6.22
CA LEU A 221 -10.61 30.60 5.07
C LEU A 221 -11.23 29.29 5.56
N LEU A 222 -12.55 29.25 5.71
CA LEU A 222 -13.26 28.00 5.96
C LEU A 222 -13.30 27.18 4.67
N LEU A 223 -12.24 26.40 4.41
CA LEU A 223 -12.21 25.41 3.33
C LEU A 223 -13.05 24.20 3.76
N CYS A 224 -14.30 24.17 3.34
CA CYS A 224 -15.12 22.97 3.43
C CYS A 224 -14.76 22.09 2.22
N PHE A 225 -13.91 21.08 2.42
CA PHE A 225 -13.65 20.06 1.41
C PHE A 225 -14.81 19.06 1.44
N CYS A 226 -15.72 19.15 0.48
CA CYS A 226 -16.64 18.06 0.20
C CYS A 226 -16.06 17.22 -0.93
N GLU A 227 -15.59 16.03 -0.63
CA GLU A 227 -15.37 14.98 -1.61
C GLU A 227 -16.73 14.45 -2.05
N VAL A 228 -17.22 14.93 -3.17
CA VAL A 228 -18.43 14.42 -3.79
C VAL A 228 -18.02 13.55 -4.97
N PHE A 229 -18.26 12.24 -4.85
CA PHE A 229 -18.08 11.17 -5.82
C PHE A 229 -16.65 10.63 -6.01
N GLY A 230 -16.27 9.68 -5.14
CA GLY A 230 -15.33 8.65 -5.51
C GLY A 230 -16.08 7.50 -6.20
N LEU A 231 -16.02 7.40 -7.52
CA LEU A 231 -16.44 6.22 -8.27
C LEU A 231 -15.22 5.29 -8.42
N SER A 232 -15.00 4.42 -7.43
CA SER A 232 -14.08 3.31 -7.60
C SER A 232 -14.85 2.16 -8.27
N LEU A 233 -14.49 1.82 -9.47
CA LEU A 233 -15.02 0.66 -10.17
C LEU A 233 -14.29 -0.61 -9.72
N ASP A 234 -14.56 -1.06 -8.51
CA ASP A 234 -14.37 -2.46 -8.15
C ASP A 234 -15.64 -3.21 -8.50
N THR A 235 -15.58 -4.00 -9.55
CA THR A 235 -16.74 -4.61 -10.21
C THR A 235 -17.46 -5.69 -9.37
N ARG A 236 -17.05 -5.94 -8.12
CA ARG A 236 -17.68 -6.98 -7.26
C ARG A 236 -18.38 -6.50 -5.99
N LYS A 237 -18.24 -5.25 -5.53
CA LYS A 237 -18.78 -4.85 -4.21
C LYS A 237 -19.63 -3.56 -4.14
N ARG A 238 -20.02 -2.92 -5.24
CA ARG A 238 -20.56 -1.54 -5.19
C ARG A 238 -22.00 -1.26 -5.57
N LEU A 239 -22.81 -2.23 -5.83
CA LEU A 239 -24.26 -1.98 -5.99
C LEU A 239 -25.00 -1.72 -4.66
N GLU A 240 -24.42 -2.13 -3.51
CA GLU A 240 -25.06 -1.92 -2.21
C GLU A 240 -24.74 -0.58 -1.54
N THR A 241 -23.58 0.00 -1.80
CA THR A 241 -23.17 1.25 -1.13
C THR A 241 -23.87 2.48 -1.74
N LEU A 242 -24.09 2.49 -3.04
CA LEU A 242 -24.81 3.59 -3.72
C LEU A 242 -26.29 3.69 -3.29
N ARG A 243 -26.91 2.57 -2.92
CA ARG A 243 -28.29 2.55 -2.43
C ARG A 243 -28.45 3.14 -1.04
N ARG A 244 -27.43 3.09 -0.19
CA ARG A 244 -27.45 3.64 1.19
C ARG A 244 -27.18 5.14 1.22
N VAL A 245 -26.33 5.66 0.33
CA VAL A 245 -26.02 7.10 0.28
C VAL A 245 -27.21 7.88 -0.32
N PHE A 246 -27.93 7.33 -1.30
CA PHE A 246 -29.07 8.01 -1.90
C PHE A 246 -30.32 8.06 -0.99
N LEU A 247 -30.42 7.13 -0.02
CA LEU A 247 -31.55 7.09 0.93
C LEU A 247 -31.33 7.92 2.20
N SER A 248 -30.14 8.50 2.40
CA SER A 248 -29.86 9.39 3.54
C SER A 248 -29.99 10.88 3.20
N PHE A 249 -30.32 11.21 1.94
CA PHE A 249 -30.54 12.57 1.46
C PHE A 249 -32.01 12.86 0.99
N LEU A 250 -32.92 11.92 1.22
CA LEU A 250 -34.37 12.12 1.16
C LEU A 250 -34.97 12.03 2.57
#